data_6dec609395eb43ed88f5c365448fee14
#
_entry.id   6dec609395eb43ed88f5c365448fee14
#
_cell.length_a   1.000
_cell.length_b   1.000
_cell.length_c   1.000
_cell.angle_alpha   90.00
_cell.angle_beta   90.00
_cell.angle_gamma   90.00
#
_symmetry.space_group_name_H-M   'P 1'
#
loop_
_entity.id
_entity.type
_entity.pdbx_description
1 polymer ?
#
loop_
_entity_poly.entity_id
_entity_poly.type
_entity_poly.pdbx_seq_one_letter_code
_entity_poly.pdbx_strand_id
1 'polypeptide(L)'
;METTIIKCEIADHIARVTIDNPPVNAMSPQFRQEMMLVFDRISDMDDVRVAVLTGQGKVFCAGADIKSRVGRVAQPGDHWHNSRTSRESFHCIMECKKPVICALNGPALGAGLAVAASCDILIASEKGSLGLPEINVGLLGGGRHAMRLFGHSLTRRMMFTGYRVPASELYRLGIIEAVTAPEDLMD
;
A
#
# COMPACT_ATOMS: atom_id res chain seq x y z
N MET A 1 -12.11 -19.20 0.84
CA MET A 1 -11.69 -18.64 2.15
C MET A 1 -12.09 -17.19 2.12
N GLU A 2 -12.96 -16.77 3.01
CA GLU A 2 -13.40 -15.38 3.08
C GLU A 2 -12.30 -14.53 3.70
N THR A 3 -11.97 -13.42 3.06
CA THR A 3 -11.09 -12.37 3.58
C THR A 3 -11.93 -11.32 4.29
N THR A 4 -11.41 -10.70 5.33
CA THR A 4 -12.14 -9.73 6.13
C THR A 4 -11.57 -8.32 6.04
N ILE A 5 -10.26 -8.21 5.82
CA ILE A 5 -9.52 -6.94 5.71
C ILE A 5 -9.28 -6.57 4.24
N ILE A 6 -8.92 -7.53 3.41
CA ILE A 6 -8.66 -7.31 1.98
C ILE A 6 -9.85 -7.86 1.20
N LYS A 7 -10.77 -6.98 0.86
CA LYS A 7 -11.97 -7.35 0.08
C LYS A 7 -11.66 -7.34 -1.40
N CYS A 8 -12.21 -8.30 -2.14
CA CYS A 8 -12.06 -8.37 -3.58
C CYS A 8 -13.42 -8.60 -4.24
N GLU A 9 -13.79 -7.70 -5.13
CA GLU A 9 -14.99 -7.76 -5.96
C GLU A 9 -14.57 -7.78 -7.42
N ILE A 10 -15.22 -8.64 -8.23
CA ILE A 10 -14.90 -8.77 -9.65
C ILE A 10 -16.12 -8.38 -10.46
N ALA A 11 -15.95 -7.41 -11.35
CA ALA A 11 -16.94 -6.98 -12.33
C ALA A 11 -16.23 -6.55 -13.61
N ASP A 12 -16.80 -6.85 -14.76
CA ASP A 12 -16.31 -6.41 -16.08
C ASP A 12 -14.81 -6.67 -16.32
N HIS A 13 -14.32 -7.82 -15.87
CA HIS A 13 -12.91 -8.23 -15.93
C HIS A 13 -11.95 -7.42 -15.03
N ILE A 14 -12.48 -6.62 -14.11
CA ILE A 14 -11.71 -5.81 -13.16
C ILE A 14 -11.86 -6.39 -11.77
N ALA A 15 -10.73 -6.68 -11.11
CA ALA A 15 -10.71 -7.04 -9.70
C ALA A 15 -10.50 -5.77 -8.86
N ARG A 16 -11.57 -5.27 -8.21
CA ARG A 16 -11.47 -4.20 -7.23
C ARG A 16 -11.04 -4.76 -5.89
N VAL A 17 -9.84 -4.44 -5.47
CA VAL A 17 -9.25 -4.85 -4.19
C VAL A 17 -9.30 -3.67 -3.22
N THR A 18 -10.04 -3.83 -2.12
CA THR A 18 -10.22 -2.76 -1.13
C THR A 18 -9.60 -3.17 0.21
N ILE A 19 -8.68 -2.35 0.70
CA ILE A 19 -8.14 -2.46 2.06
C ILE A 19 -9.19 -1.90 3.02
N ASP A 20 -9.77 -2.74 3.88
CA ASP A 20 -10.82 -2.36 4.84
C ASP A 20 -10.44 -2.81 6.25
N ASN A 21 -9.49 -2.11 6.86
CA ASN A 21 -9.01 -2.33 8.22
C ASN A 21 -9.09 -1.02 9.05
N PRO A 22 -10.31 -0.62 9.46
CA PRO A 22 -10.50 0.64 10.16
C PRO A 22 -9.72 0.72 11.48
N PRO A 23 -9.38 1.94 11.95
CA PRO A 23 -9.79 3.23 11.37
C PRO A 23 -8.87 3.77 10.27
N VAL A 24 -7.67 3.20 10.06
CA VAL A 24 -6.62 3.78 9.21
C VAL A 24 -5.94 2.78 8.29
N ASN A 25 -6.54 1.62 8.09
CA ASN A 25 -6.01 0.57 7.21
C ASN A 25 -4.58 0.15 7.55
N ALA A 26 -4.29 0.02 8.87
CA ALA A 26 -2.96 -0.38 9.33
C ALA A 26 -2.64 -1.83 8.94
N MET A 27 -1.39 -2.07 8.54
CA MET A 27 -0.91 -3.37 8.07
C MET A 27 -0.63 -4.31 9.24
N SER A 28 -1.64 -5.08 9.64
CA SER A 28 -1.57 -6.16 10.63
C SER A 28 -0.96 -7.45 10.03
N PRO A 29 -0.64 -8.49 10.84
CA PRO A 29 -0.28 -9.81 10.32
C PRO A 29 -1.35 -10.40 9.39
N GLN A 30 -2.64 -10.28 9.74
CA GLN A 30 -3.77 -10.74 8.93
C GLN A 30 -3.85 -10.00 7.59
N PHE A 31 -3.70 -8.67 7.60
CA PHE A 31 -3.62 -7.87 6.37
C PHE A 31 -2.61 -8.47 5.37
N ARG A 32 -1.41 -8.81 5.84
CA ARG A 32 -0.36 -9.36 4.98
C ARG A 32 -0.72 -10.71 4.39
N GLN A 33 -1.30 -11.59 5.20
CA GLN A 33 -1.74 -12.93 4.76
C GLN A 33 -2.87 -12.83 3.72
N GLU A 34 -3.86 -11.96 3.98
CA GLU A 34 -4.98 -11.78 3.07
C GLU A 34 -4.54 -11.09 1.76
N MET A 35 -3.59 -10.14 1.82
CA MET A 35 -3.02 -9.51 0.61
C MET A 35 -2.38 -10.55 -0.31
N MET A 36 -1.52 -11.41 0.22
CA MET A 36 -0.91 -12.50 -0.55
C MET A 36 -1.98 -13.42 -1.16
N LEU A 37 -2.93 -13.87 -0.34
CA LEU A 37 -3.99 -14.77 -0.79
C LEU A 37 -4.83 -14.16 -1.93
N VAL A 38 -5.16 -12.87 -1.84
CA VAL A 38 -6.01 -12.19 -2.84
C VAL A 38 -5.24 -12.03 -4.16
N PHE A 39 -4.00 -11.56 -4.13
CA PHE A 39 -3.21 -11.35 -5.35
C PHE A 39 -2.75 -12.66 -6.01
N ASP A 40 -2.47 -13.71 -5.23
CA ASP A 40 -2.22 -15.06 -5.77
C ASP A 40 -3.45 -15.56 -6.54
N ARG A 41 -4.66 -15.38 -5.99
CA ARG A 41 -5.90 -15.77 -6.68
C ARG A 41 -6.15 -14.95 -7.95
N ILE A 42 -6.01 -13.63 -7.87
CA ILE A 42 -6.17 -12.74 -9.03
C ILE A 42 -5.23 -13.16 -10.16
N SER A 43 -4.00 -13.55 -9.83
CA SER A 43 -3.01 -14.01 -10.80
C SER A 43 -3.48 -15.22 -11.61
N ASP A 44 -4.24 -16.13 -11.00
CA ASP A 44 -4.70 -17.36 -11.62
C ASP A 44 -6.14 -17.28 -12.20
N MET A 45 -6.83 -16.14 -12.02
CA MET A 45 -8.18 -15.93 -12.58
C MET A 45 -8.12 -15.55 -14.07
N ASP A 46 -8.67 -16.38 -14.95
CA ASP A 46 -8.68 -16.14 -16.40
C ASP A 46 -9.61 -14.99 -16.82
N ASP A 47 -10.67 -14.77 -16.05
CA ASP A 47 -11.66 -13.72 -16.28
C ASP A 47 -11.24 -12.34 -15.80
N VAL A 48 -10.15 -12.23 -15.01
CA VAL A 48 -9.59 -10.95 -14.57
C VAL A 48 -8.49 -10.48 -15.49
N ARG A 49 -8.57 -9.21 -15.94
CA ARG A 49 -7.57 -8.57 -16.81
C ARG A 49 -6.72 -7.54 -16.09
N VAL A 50 -7.26 -6.92 -15.04
CA VAL A 50 -6.60 -5.86 -14.27
C VAL A 50 -7.09 -5.87 -12.83
N ALA A 51 -6.24 -5.50 -11.88
CA ALA A 51 -6.62 -5.25 -10.50
C ALA A 51 -6.53 -3.75 -10.19
N VAL A 52 -7.48 -3.23 -9.40
CA VAL A 52 -7.45 -1.87 -8.87
C VAL A 52 -7.42 -1.95 -7.36
N LEU A 53 -6.34 -1.46 -6.75
CA LEU A 53 -6.13 -1.49 -5.30
C LEU A 53 -6.41 -0.11 -4.69
N THR A 54 -7.32 -0.06 -3.72
CA THR A 54 -7.68 1.18 -3.00
C THR A 54 -7.89 0.91 -1.51
N GLY A 55 -8.06 1.98 -0.72
CA GLY A 55 -8.36 1.90 0.71
C GLY A 55 -9.79 2.33 1.02
N GLN A 56 -10.44 1.65 1.96
CA GLN A 56 -11.73 2.09 2.47
C GLN A 56 -11.57 3.36 3.33
N GLY A 57 -12.48 4.33 3.14
CA GLY A 57 -12.54 5.56 3.94
C GLY A 57 -11.52 6.62 3.51
N LYS A 58 -10.94 7.34 4.50
CA LYS A 58 -10.12 8.54 4.25
C LYS A 58 -8.62 8.27 4.10
N VAL A 59 -8.17 7.05 4.35
CA VAL A 59 -6.75 6.67 4.37
C VAL A 59 -6.56 5.45 3.48
N PHE A 60 -5.58 5.51 2.58
CA PHE A 60 -5.22 4.33 1.81
C PHE A 60 -4.62 3.25 2.74
N CYS A 61 -3.51 3.57 3.42
CA CYS A 61 -2.91 2.71 4.43
C CYS A 61 -1.92 3.52 5.27
N ALA A 62 -2.10 3.54 6.60
CA ALA A 62 -1.26 4.30 7.53
C ALA A 62 0.09 3.64 7.85
N GLY A 63 0.38 2.47 7.27
CA GLY A 63 1.62 1.74 7.50
C GLY A 63 1.48 0.57 8.47
N ALA A 64 2.60 0.10 9.00
CA ALA A 64 2.64 -1.06 9.89
C ALA A 64 1.83 -0.83 11.15
N ASP A 65 1.08 -1.84 11.58
CA ASP A 65 0.39 -1.82 12.87
C ASP A 65 1.41 -1.96 14.02
N ILE A 66 1.81 -0.80 14.57
CA ILE A 66 2.75 -0.74 15.69
C ILE A 66 2.07 -1.16 16.99
N LYS A 67 0.77 -0.93 17.14
CA LYS A 67 0.02 -1.24 18.36
C LYS A 67 -0.01 -2.74 18.65
N SER A 68 -0.10 -3.57 17.63
CA SER A 68 -0.09 -5.03 17.77
C SER A 68 1.23 -5.60 18.31
N ARG A 69 2.29 -4.77 18.38
CA ARG A 69 3.62 -5.16 18.85
C ARG A 69 3.89 -4.75 20.29
N VAL A 70 3.09 -3.84 20.85
CA VAL A 70 3.30 -3.34 22.23
C VAL A 70 3.08 -4.48 23.22
N GLY A 71 4.06 -4.66 24.13
CA GLY A 71 4.01 -5.70 25.16
C GLY A 71 4.27 -7.14 24.71
N ARG A 72 4.50 -7.36 23.42
CA ARG A 72 4.82 -8.70 22.89
C ARG A 72 6.31 -9.01 23.12
N VAL A 73 6.59 -10.10 23.79
CA VAL A 73 7.95 -10.66 23.89
C VAL A 73 8.20 -11.51 22.66
N ALA A 74 9.16 -11.08 21.84
CA ALA A 74 9.51 -11.81 20.61
C ALA A 74 10.19 -13.14 20.96
N GLN A 75 9.78 -14.21 20.28
CA GLN A 75 10.40 -15.52 20.34
C GLN A 75 11.46 -15.68 19.24
N PRO A 76 12.41 -16.63 19.38
CA PRO A 76 13.33 -16.95 18.31
C PRO A 76 12.58 -17.28 17.00
N GLY A 77 12.96 -16.61 15.91
CA GLY A 77 12.32 -16.75 14.59
C GLY A 77 11.24 -15.71 14.27
N ASP A 78 10.59 -15.09 15.26
CA ASP A 78 9.50 -14.13 15.05
C ASP A 78 9.91 -12.95 14.16
N HIS A 79 11.12 -12.42 14.39
CA HIS A 79 11.62 -11.29 13.60
C HIS A 79 11.79 -11.65 12.12
N TRP A 80 12.39 -12.81 11.85
CA TRP A 80 12.58 -13.30 10.48
C TRP A 80 11.26 -13.64 9.79
N HIS A 81 10.36 -14.32 10.50
CA HIS A 81 9.02 -14.62 9.97
C HIS A 81 8.27 -13.33 9.62
N ASN A 82 8.26 -12.35 10.53
CA ASN A 82 7.61 -11.05 10.29
C ASN A 82 8.24 -10.29 9.11
N SER A 83 9.56 -10.33 8.96
CA SER A 83 10.25 -9.69 7.83
C SER A 83 9.93 -10.35 6.50
N ARG A 84 9.88 -11.70 6.46
CA ARG A 84 9.49 -12.44 5.26
C ARG A 84 8.04 -12.14 4.86
N THR A 85 7.09 -12.28 5.77
CA THR A 85 5.68 -12.03 5.47
C THR A 85 5.41 -10.59 5.07
N SER A 86 6.16 -9.63 5.65
CA SER A 86 6.08 -8.23 5.20
C SER A 86 6.60 -8.08 3.76
N ARG A 87 7.73 -8.69 3.42
CA ARG A 87 8.27 -8.65 2.06
C ARG A 87 7.32 -9.29 1.06
N GLU A 88 6.83 -10.50 1.34
CA GLU A 88 5.93 -11.22 0.44
C GLU A 88 4.60 -10.48 0.21
N SER A 89 4.09 -9.75 1.22
CA SER A 89 2.88 -8.95 1.04
C SER A 89 3.05 -7.73 0.11
N PHE A 90 4.28 -7.32 -0.21
CA PHE A 90 4.57 -6.35 -1.27
C PHE A 90 4.88 -7.05 -2.59
N HIS A 91 5.58 -8.19 -2.54
CA HIS A 91 5.98 -8.95 -3.71
C HIS A 91 4.78 -9.57 -4.43
N CYS A 92 3.76 -10.05 -3.72
CA CYS A 92 2.56 -10.58 -4.35
C CYS A 92 1.85 -9.59 -5.28
N ILE A 93 1.96 -8.28 -5.00
CA ILE A 93 1.43 -7.22 -5.88
C ILE A 93 2.31 -7.07 -7.11
N MET A 94 3.64 -6.97 -6.93
CA MET A 94 4.61 -6.79 -8.03
C MET A 94 4.71 -8.00 -8.96
N GLU A 95 4.48 -9.19 -8.43
CA GLU A 95 4.58 -10.47 -9.15
C GLU A 95 3.22 -10.94 -9.68
N CYS A 96 2.16 -10.13 -9.43
CA CYS A 96 0.83 -10.41 -9.96
C CYS A 96 0.88 -10.50 -11.48
N LYS A 97 0.28 -11.57 -12.05
CA LYS A 97 0.23 -11.78 -13.51
C LYS A 97 -0.68 -10.80 -14.26
N LYS A 98 -1.38 -9.93 -13.52
CA LYS A 98 -2.27 -8.89 -14.06
C LYS A 98 -1.72 -7.52 -13.68
N PRO A 99 -1.86 -6.50 -14.53
CA PRO A 99 -1.55 -5.12 -14.16
C PRO A 99 -2.30 -4.71 -12.90
N VAL A 100 -1.63 -4.00 -12.00
CA VAL A 100 -2.22 -3.50 -10.75
C VAL A 100 -2.18 -1.98 -10.72
N ILE A 101 -3.35 -1.36 -10.68
CA ILE A 101 -3.51 0.09 -10.56
C ILE A 101 -3.72 0.45 -9.09
N CYS A 102 -2.93 1.37 -8.56
CA CYS A 102 -3.17 1.97 -7.25
C CYS A 102 -4.11 3.17 -7.40
N ALA A 103 -5.32 3.07 -6.89
CA ALA A 103 -6.25 4.19 -6.72
C ALA A 103 -6.06 4.77 -5.30
N LEU A 104 -5.17 5.77 -5.19
CA LEU A 104 -4.73 6.35 -3.93
C LEU A 104 -5.78 7.34 -3.39
N ASN A 105 -6.75 6.83 -2.64
CA ASN A 105 -7.88 7.61 -2.10
C ASN A 105 -7.50 8.57 -0.96
N GLY A 106 -6.35 8.37 -0.33
CA GLY A 106 -5.88 9.14 0.82
C GLY A 106 -4.41 8.87 1.13
N PRO A 107 -3.91 9.27 2.31
CA PRO A 107 -2.50 9.05 2.67
C PRO A 107 -2.09 7.58 2.65
N ALA A 108 -0.93 7.29 2.03
CA ALA A 108 -0.22 6.02 2.11
C ALA A 108 1.14 6.26 2.76
N LEU A 109 1.32 5.76 3.99
CA LEU A 109 2.43 6.11 4.85
C LEU A 109 3.25 4.87 5.25
N GLY A 110 4.57 4.99 5.28
CA GLY A 110 5.44 3.90 5.69
C GLY A 110 5.24 2.62 4.86
N ALA A 111 4.80 1.54 5.49
CA ALA A 111 4.44 0.30 4.78
C ALA A 111 3.29 0.51 3.78
N GLY A 112 2.39 1.48 3.98
CA GLY A 112 1.35 1.86 3.03
C GLY A 112 1.93 2.46 1.74
N LEU A 113 2.97 3.29 1.85
CA LEU A 113 3.74 3.74 0.68
C LEU A 113 4.36 2.53 -0.05
N ALA A 114 4.89 1.55 0.69
CA ALA A 114 5.46 0.35 0.08
C ALA A 114 4.42 -0.47 -0.70
N VAL A 115 3.17 -0.55 -0.20
CA VAL A 115 2.04 -1.17 -0.93
C VAL A 115 1.76 -0.40 -2.22
N ALA A 116 1.57 0.93 -2.15
CA ALA A 116 1.33 1.77 -3.33
C ALA A 116 2.49 1.67 -4.35
N ALA A 117 3.74 1.71 -3.88
CA ALA A 117 4.94 1.59 -4.73
C ALA A 117 5.17 0.17 -5.30
N SER A 118 4.34 -0.79 -4.96
CA SER A 118 4.36 -2.14 -5.52
C SER A 118 3.35 -2.33 -6.65
N CYS A 119 2.46 -1.36 -6.87
CA CYS A 119 1.56 -1.33 -8.02
C CYS A 119 2.27 -0.81 -9.28
N ASP A 120 1.72 -1.11 -10.45
CA ASP A 120 2.31 -0.74 -11.76
C ASP A 120 2.01 0.70 -12.13
N ILE A 121 0.78 1.16 -11.89
CA ILE A 121 0.30 2.49 -12.24
C ILE A 121 -0.35 3.12 -11.00
N LEU A 122 -0.10 4.40 -10.78
CA LEU A 122 -0.68 5.13 -9.65
C LEU A 122 -1.57 6.28 -10.16
N ILE A 123 -2.79 6.34 -9.65
CA ILE A 123 -3.72 7.47 -9.79
C ILE A 123 -4.08 7.91 -8.37
N ALA A 124 -4.24 9.19 -8.12
CA ALA A 124 -4.58 9.67 -6.78
C ALA A 124 -5.76 10.64 -6.78
N SER A 125 -6.55 10.59 -5.71
CA SER A 125 -7.41 11.72 -5.40
C SER A 125 -6.59 12.91 -4.89
N GLU A 126 -7.17 14.10 -4.90
CA GLU A 126 -6.56 15.31 -4.31
C GLU A 126 -6.18 15.14 -2.83
N LYS A 127 -6.77 14.17 -2.14
CA LYS A 127 -6.48 13.82 -0.73
C LYS A 127 -5.32 12.83 -0.59
N GLY A 128 -4.83 12.28 -1.69
CA GLY A 128 -3.73 11.32 -1.73
C GLY A 128 -2.39 11.95 -1.32
N SER A 129 -1.57 11.19 -0.64
CA SER A 129 -0.17 11.56 -0.37
C SER A 129 0.67 10.33 -0.10
N LEU A 130 1.96 10.41 -0.40
CA LEU A 130 2.95 9.38 -0.09
C LEU A 130 3.99 9.91 0.91
N GLY A 131 4.38 9.10 1.89
CA GLY A 131 5.37 9.57 2.88
C GLY A 131 5.99 8.48 3.73
N LEU A 132 7.14 8.80 4.35
CA LEU A 132 7.88 7.96 5.29
C LEU A 132 8.00 8.67 6.64
N PRO A 133 6.92 8.69 7.46
CA PRO A 133 6.91 9.42 8.73
C PRO A 133 7.49 8.64 9.91
N GLU A 134 8.22 7.55 9.67
CA GLU A 134 8.76 6.65 10.70
C GLU A 134 9.63 7.39 11.74
N ILE A 135 10.31 8.47 11.33
CA ILE A 135 11.11 9.32 12.23
C ILE A 135 10.30 9.89 13.41
N ASN A 136 9.00 10.15 13.20
CA ASN A 136 8.12 10.71 14.23
C ASN A 136 7.81 9.72 15.37
N VAL A 137 8.10 8.43 15.15
CA VAL A 137 7.88 7.35 16.12
C VAL A 137 9.19 6.61 16.45
N GLY A 138 10.34 7.20 16.12
CA GLY A 138 11.66 6.63 16.41
C GLY A 138 11.99 5.37 15.61
N LEU A 139 11.36 5.19 14.45
CA LEU A 139 11.59 4.08 13.54
C LEU A 139 12.30 4.55 12.26
N LEU A 140 12.84 3.59 11.52
CA LEU A 140 13.42 3.81 10.20
C LEU A 140 13.00 2.66 9.29
N GLY A 141 12.55 2.98 8.06
CA GLY A 141 12.16 1.95 7.11
C GLY A 141 11.67 2.53 5.78
N GLY A 142 11.26 1.65 4.86
CA GLY A 142 10.57 2.01 3.63
C GLY A 142 11.40 2.66 2.52
N GLY A 143 12.64 3.08 2.79
CA GLY A 143 13.46 3.85 1.82
C GLY A 143 13.64 3.13 0.48
N ARG A 144 13.90 1.82 0.48
CA ARG A 144 14.05 1.04 -0.76
C ARG A 144 12.76 0.99 -1.58
N HIS A 145 11.59 0.93 -0.92
CA HIS A 145 10.30 0.99 -1.61
C HIS A 145 10.04 2.38 -2.19
N ALA A 146 10.31 3.43 -1.40
CA ALA A 146 10.19 4.80 -1.88
C ALA A 146 11.09 5.08 -3.10
N MET A 147 12.29 4.52 -3.14
CA MET A 147 13.23 4.68 -4.28
C MET A 147 12.77 4.02 -5.59
N ARG A 148 11.65 3.29 -5.60
CA ARG A 148 10.99 2.85 -6.84
C ARG A 148 10.26 3.99 -7.53
N LEU A 149 9.77 4.95 -6.75
CA LEU A 149 8.98 6.10 -7.23
C LEU A 149 9.77 7.41 -7.20
N PHE A 150 10.64 7.56 -6.20
CA PHE A 150 11.33 8.81 -5.92
C PHE A 150 12.84 8.68 -6.12
N GLY A 151 13.48 9.76 -6.54
CA GLY A 151 14.91 9.87 -6.52
C GLY A 151 15.47 9.87 -5.09
N HIS A 152 16.77 9.58 -4.97
CA HIS A 152 17.48 9.43 -3.70
C HIS A 152 17.30 10.63 -2.75
N SER A 153 17.40 11.87 -3.27
CA SER A 153 17.30 13.09 -2.46
C SER A 153 15.92 13.24 -1.78
N LEU A 154 14.83 13.08 -2.55
CA LEU A 154 13.48 13.21 -2.01
C LEU A 154 13.14 12.07 -1.05
N THR A 155 13.58 10.84 -1.34
CA THR A 155 13.45 9.71 -0.41
C THR A 155 14.12 10.02 0.94
N ARG A 156 15.35 10.55 0.94
CA ARG A 156 16.05 10.93 2.17
C ARG A 156 15.36 12.08 2.90
N ARG A 157 14.84 13.07 2.17
CA ARG A 157 14.03 14.13 2.77
C ARG A 157 12.81 13.56 3.50
N MET A 158 12.06 12.64 2.87
CA MET A 158 10.93 11.96 3.53
C MET A 158 11.38 11.23 4.80
N MET A 159 12.46 10.45 4.72
CA MET A 159 12.96 9.66 5.85
C MET A 159 13.46 10.53 7.02
N PHE A 160 14.11 11.64 6.75
CA PHE A 160 14.72 12.48 7.78
C PHE A 160 13.77 13.50 8.40
N THR A 161 12.71 13.88 7.70
CA THR A 161 11.79 14.95 8.12
C THR A 161 10.35 14.47 8.32
N GLY A 162 10.01 13.25 7.89
CA GLY A 162 8.63 12.78 7.84
C GLY A 162 7.78 13.50 6.79
N TYR A 163 8.42 14.17 5.81
CA TYR A 163 7.71 14.89 4.75
C TYR A 163 6.78 13.96 3.98
N ARG A 164 5.57 14.45 3.73
CA ARG A 164 4.56 13.78 2.92
C ARG A 164 4.42 14.52 1.60
N VAL A 165 4.57 13.81 0.49
CA VAL A 165 4.44 14.36 -0.87
C VAL A 165 2.96 14.34 -1.24
N PRO A 166 2.30 15.50 -1.43
CA PRO A 166 0.88 15.55 -1.77
C PRO A 166 0.63 15.15 -3.24
N ALA A 167 -0.61 14.79 -3.57
CA ALA A 167 -1.01 14.34 -4.91
C ALA A 167 -0.58 15.31 -6.02
N SER A 168 -0.75 16.62 -5.83
CA SER A 168 -0.34 17.63 -6.80
C SER A 168 1.16 17.60 -7.12
N GLU A 169 2.00 17.37 -6.10
CA GLU A 169 3.44 17.26 -6.27
C GLU A 169 3.83 15.89 -6.86
N LEU A 170 3.14 14.82 -6.49
CA LEU A 170 3.31 13.49 -7.11
C LEU A 170 3.06 13.55 -8.61
N TYR A 171 1.99 14.25 -9.03
CA TYR A 171 1.67 14.46 -10.44
C TYR A 171 2.74 15.31 -11.15
N ARG A 172 3.14 16.43 -10.54
CA ARG A 172 4.20 17.29 -11.09
C ARG A 172 5.53 16.55 -11.31
N LEU A 173 5.82 15.57 -10.43
CA LEU A 173 7.04 14.73 -10.52
C LEU A 173 6.89 13.55 -11.49
N GLY A 174 5.71 13.33 -12.09
CA GLY A 174 5.44 12.20 -12.97
C GLY A 174 5.42 10.84 -12.25
N ILE A 175 5.05 10.85 -10.96
CA ILE A 175 4.94 9.63 -10.15
C ILE A 175 3.56 9.01 -10.25
N ILE A 176 2.55 9.85 -10.43
CA ILE A 176 1.16 9.43 -10.66
C ILE A 176 0.68 9.97 -12.00
N GLU A 177 -0.22 9.22 -12.63
CA GLU A 177 -0.73 9.51 -13.98
C GLU A 177 -1.81 10.60 -13.96
N ALA A 178 -2.60 10.70 -12.87
CA ALA A 178 -3.68 11.66 -12.75
C ALA A 178 -3.97 12.03 -11.29
N VAL A 179 -4.56 13.22 -11.11
CA VAL A 179 -5.18 13.66 -9.86
C VAL A 179 -6.65 13.90 -10.15
N THR A 180 -7.54 13.30 -9.35
CA THR A 180 -9.00 13.40 -9.50
C THR A 180 -9.64 14.00 -8.25
N ALA A 181 -10.89 14.48 -8.36
CA ALA A 181 -11.71 14.68 -7.19
C ALA A 181 -11.91 13.33 -6.45
N PRO A 182 -12.10 13.33 -5.13
CA PRO A 182 -12.25 12.07 -4.37
C PRO A 182 -13.39 11.19 -4.85
N GLU A 183 -14.49 11.77 -5.30
CA GLU A 183 -15.68 11.10 -5.83
C GLU A 183 -15.44 10.42 -7.17
N ASP A 184 -14.52 10.93 -7.99
CA ASP A 184 -14.25 10.48 -9.36
C ASP A 184 -13.08 9.47 -9.43
N LEU A 185 -12.46 9.14 -8.27
CA LEU A 185 -11.25 8.32 -8.26
C LEU A 185 -11.46 6.90 -8.81
N MET A 186 -12.68 6.38 -8.70
CA MET A 186 -12.99 5.00 -9.06
C MET A 186 -13.80 4.89 -10.37
N ASP A 187 -14.07 6.01 -11.01
CA ASP A 187 -14.72 6.11 -12.32
C ASP A 187 -13.69 6.06 -13.44
#